data_1800a195d5e240c8acbfddb7994a04db
#
_entry.id   1800a195d5e240c8acbfddb7994a04db
#
_cell.length_a   1.000
_cell.length_b   1.000
_cell.length_c   1.000
_cell.angle_alpha   90.00
_cell.angle_beta   90.00
_cell.angle_gamma   90.00
#
_symmetry.space_group_name_H-M   'P 1'
#
loop_
_entity.id
_entity.type
_entity.pdbx_description
1 polymer ?
#
loop_
_entity_poly.entity_id
_entity_poly.type
_entity_poly.pdbx_seq_one_letter_code
_entity_poly.pdbx_strand_id
1 'polypeptide(L)'
;VELNQDAVRDAVANARRNRIDNIQFYHNDAGKFMTGMARDGERADVVFMDPPRSGSTGEFIEAVAFMGAKRVVYISCNPETLARDVKVFGKKGYKALGAWAFDMFPFTGNCETVVLLSKGEIDSQKVRVEFSLEDMDMSGFQKGATYGEIKAYVLKKFGLKVSSLYISQVKRKC
;
A
#
# COMPACT_ATOMS: atom_id res chain seq x y z
N VAL A 1 -8.35 11.95 -3.16
CA VAL A 1 -9.37 12.19 -4.21
C VAL A 1 -10.31 10.99 -4.23
N GLU A 2 -11.60 11.23 -4.24
CA GLU A 2 -12.62 10.18 -4.19
C GLU A 2 -13.84 10.64 -5.01
N LEU A 3 -14.43 9.71 -5.76
CA LEU A 3 -15.59 9.98 -6.61
C LEU A 3 -16.91 9.98 -5.82
N ASN A 4 -16.97 9.24 -4.72
CA ASN A 4 -18.16 9.18 -3.87
C ASN A 4 -18.17 10.35 -2.88
N GLN A 5 -19.16 11.22 -3.01
CA GLN A 5 -19.32 12.42 -2.17
C GLN A 5 -19.51 12.08 -0.67
N ASP A 6 -20.22 11.00 -0.36
CA ASP A 6 -20.45 10.59 1.04
C ASP A 6 -19.13 10.12 1.67
N ALA A 7 -18.31 9.36 0.92
CA ALA A 7 -16.99 8.94 1.38
C ALA A 7 -16.06 10.14 1.62
N VAL A 8 -16.11 11.18 0.77
CA VAL A 8 -15.37 12.42 0.98
C VAL A 8 -15.83 13.13 2.28
N ARG A 9 -17.14 13.24 2.50
CA ARG A 9 -17.68 13.80 3.73
C ARG A 9 -17.22 13.07 4.97
N ASP A 10 -17.27 11.74 4.93
CA ASP A 10 -16.84 10.90 6.05
C ASP A 10 -15.33 10.98 6.29
N ALA A 11 -14.52 11.08 5.23
CA ALA A 11 -13.09 11.29 5.33
C ALA A 11 -12.75 12.62 6.01
N VAL A 12 -13.45 13.70 5.65
CA VAL A 12 -13.31 15.02 6.31
C VAL A 12 -13.69 14.92 7.80
N ALA A 13 -14.81 14.25 8.13
CA ALA A 13 -15.23 14.05 9.51
C ALA A 13 -14.20 13.24 10.32
N ASN A 14 -13.63 12.20 9.71
CA ASN A 14 -12.59 11.37 10.31
C ASN A 14 -11.30 12.17 10.58
N ALA A 15 -10.85 12.97 9.61
CA ALA A 15 -9.67 13.81 9.79
C ALA A 15 -9.86 14.80 10.96
N ARG A 16 -11.01 15.47 11.02
CA ARG A 16 -11.34 16.38 12.13
C ARG A 16 -11.36 15.66 13.49
N ARG A 17 -11.99 14.49 13.57
CA ARG A 17 -12.05 13.66 14.79
C ARG A 17 -10.66 13.27 15.28
N ASN A 18 -9.73 13.00 14.35
CA ASN A 18 -8.37 12.61 14.65
C ASN A 18 -7.40 13.81 14.73
N ARG A 19 -7.89 15.06 14.65
CA ARG A 19 -7.10 16.30 14.70
C ARG A 19 -6.01 16.35 13.61
N ILE A 20 -6.34 15.86 12.40
CA ILE A 20 -5.48 15.91 11.22
C ILE A 20 -5.92 17.12 10.41
N ASP A 21 -5.05 18.12 10.28
CA ASP A 21 -5.32 19.42 9.63
C ASP A 21 -4.50 19.65 8.35
N ASN A 22 -3.47 18.85 8.13
CA ASN A 22 -2.56 18.92 6.98
C ASN A 22 -3.00 18.02 5.80
N ILE A 23 -4.31 17.79 5.63
CA ILE A 23 -4.87 16.97 4.56
C ILE A 23 -5.98 17.74 3.82
N GLN A 24 -6.06 17.52 2.51
CA GLN A 24 -7.13 18.05 1.67
C GLN A 24 -7.89 16.90 1.00
N PHE A 25 -9.19 17.06 0.90
CA PHE A 25 -10.08 16.07 0.29
C PHE A 25 -10.75 16.66 -0.95
N TYR A 26 -10.80 15.90 -2.02
CA TYR A 26 -11.39 16.33 -3.28
C TYR A 26 -12.42 15.31 -3.75
N HIS A 27 -13.66 15.79 -3.96
CA HIS A 27 -14.71 15.03 -4.63
C HIS A 27 -14.50 15.17 -6.13
N ASN A 28 -13.81 14.23 -6.76
CA ASN A 28 -13.51 14.25 -8.19
C ASN A 28 -13.16 12.85 -8.69
N ASP A 29 -13.21 12.65 -10.00
CA ASP A 29 -12.58 11.53 -10.67
C ASP A 29 -11.05 11.65 -10.53
N ALA A 30 -10.40 10.59 -10.05
CA ALA A 30 -8.96 10.62 -9.77
C ALA A 30 -8.13 10.86 -11.05
N GLY A 31 -8.53 10.29 -12.18
CA GLY A 31 -7.84 10.50 -13.47
C GLY A 31 -7.89 11.95 -13.93
N LYS A 32 -9.08 12.54 -13.92
CA LYS A 32 -9.28 13.95 -14.28
C LYS A 32 -8.56 14.89 -13.33
N PHE A 33 -8.64 14.63 -12.04
CA PHE A 33 -7.98 15.41 -11.01
C PHE A 33 -6.45 15.41 -11.21
N MET A 34 -5.84 14.23 -11.34
CA MET A 34 -4.39 14.11 -11.51
C MET A 34 -3.92 14.73 -12.81
N THR A 35 -4.70 14.59 -13.90
CA THR A 35 -4.39 15.23 -15.17
C THR A 35 -4.46 16.76 -15.08
N GLY A 36 -5.44 17.29 -14.32
CA GLY A 36 -5.53 18.72 -14.02
C GLY A 36 -4.31 19.21 -13.25
N MET A 37 -4.00 18.59 -12.11
CA MET A 37 -2.83 18.90 -11.28
C MET A 37 -1.53 18.89 -12.11
N ALA A 38 -1.34 17.88 -12.93
CA ALA A 38 -0.17 17.77 -13.80
C ALA A 38 -0.10 18.93 -14.79
N ARG A 39 -1.22 19.32 -15.40
CA ARG A 39 -1.31 20.46 -16.34
C ARG A 39 -1.00 21.78 -15.64
N ASP A 40 -1.44 21.94 -14.40
CA ASP A 40 -1.20 23.14 -13.60
C ASP A 40 0.24 23.21 -13.05
N GLY A 41 1.08 22.22 -13.37
CA GLY A 41 2.49 22.17 -12.98
C GLY A 41 2.73 21.71 -11.54
N GLU A 42 1.72 21.19 -10.89
CA GLU A 42 1.83 20.67 -9.51
C GLU A 42 2.79 19.48 -9.44
N ARG A 43 3.40 19.33 -8.28
CA ARG A 43 4.37 18.27 -8.01
C ARG A 43 3.91 17.38 -6.87
N ALA A 44 4.32 16.10 -6.93
CA ALA A 44 4.09 15.16 -5.86
C ALA A 44 5.39 14.41 -5.53
N ASP A 45 5.72 14.28 -4.25
CA ASP A 45 6.86 13.46 -3.82
C ASP A 45 6.51 11.98 -3.82
N VAL A 46 5.33 11.65 -3.32
CA VAL A 46 4.81 10.29 -3.22
C VAL A 46 3.35 10.24 -3.65
N VAL A 47 2.98 9.24 -4.42
CA VAL A 47 1.59 8.97 -4.78
C VAL A 47 1.19 7.60 -4.21
N PHE A 48 0.11 7.58 -3.42
CA PHE A 48 -0.59 6.36 -3.04
C PHE A 48 -1.79 6.18 -3.96
N MET A 49 -1.95 5.01 -4.53
CA MET A 49 -3.06 4.69 -5.40
C MET A 49 -3.64 3.32 -5.09
N ASP A 50 -4.98 3.25 -5.11
CA ASP A 50 -5.78 2.05 -4.92
C ASP A 50 -6.90 2.07 -5.96
N PRO A 51 -6.60 1.73 -7.22
CA PRO A 51 -7.58 1.77 -8.30
C PRO A 51 -8.55 0.59 -8.21
N PRO A 52 -9.68 0.66 -8.93
CA PRO A 52 -10.62 -0.46 -9.02
C PRO A 52 -9.98 -1.69 -9.68
N ARG A 53 -10.69 -2.83 -9.68
CA ARG A 53 -10.22 -4.11 -10.27
C ARG A 53 -9.78 -4.01 -11.73
N SER A 54 -10.29 -3.04 -12.47
CA SER A 54 -9.85 -2.75 -13.86
C SER A 54 -8.44 -2.18 -13.95
N GLY A 55 -7.83 -1.82 -12.83
CA GLY A 55 -6.54 -1.15 -12.74
C GLY A 55 -6.64 0.34 -13.02
N SER A 56 -5.49 0.96 -13.21
CA SER A 56 -5.36 2.39 -13.52
C SER A 56 -5.43 2.65 -15.02
N THR A 57 -5.67 3.91 -15.40
CA THR A 57 -5.62 4.35 -16.80
C THR A 57 -4.20 4.81 -17.18
N GLY A 58 -3.88 4.71 -18.46
CA GLY A 58 -2.61 5.23 -18.97
C GLY A 58 -2.44 6.73 -18.71
N GLU A 59 -3.52 7.50 -18.82
CA GLU A 59 -3.54 8.95 -18.57
C GLU A 59 -3.20 9.27 -17.11
N PHE A 60 -3.77 8.52 -16.16
CA PHE A 60 -3.44 8.67 -14.74
C PHE A 60 -1.94 8.41 -14.50
N ILE A 61 -1.41 7.30 -15.02
CA ILE A 61 0.00 6.94 -14.87
C ILE A 61 0.91 8.00 -15.50
N GLU A 62 0.51 8.56 -16.65
CA GLU A 62 1.24 9.67 -17.29
C GLU A 62 1.25 10.92 -16.43
N ALA A 63 0.10 11.29 -15.85
CA ALA A 63 -0.02 12.43 -14.96
C ALA A 63 0.88 12.27 -13.72
N VAL A 64 0.87 11.10 -13.08
CA VAL A 64 1.76 10.78 -11.96
C VAL A 64 3.24 10.93 -12.34
N ALA A 65 3.61 10.41 -13.51
CA ALA A 65 4.99 10.50 -13.99
C ALA A 65 5.41 11.93 -14.32
N PHE A 66 4.49 12.75 -14.86
CA PHE A 66 4.70 14.15 -15.19
C PHE A 66 4.84 15.02 -13.94
N MET A 67 4.04 14.77 -12.89
CA MET A 67 4.14 15.43 -11.59
C MET A 67 5.46 15.14 -10.88
N GLY A 68 6.27 14.23 -11.40
CA GLY A 68 7.61 13.94 -10.90
C GLY A 68 7.63 13.13 -9.59
N ALA A 69 6.58 12.38 -9.30
CA ALA A 69 6.53 11.55 -8.11
C ALA A 69 7.73 10.60 -8.06
N LYS A 70 8.53 10.72 -6.99
CA LYS A 70 9.72 9.88 -6.81
C LYS A 70 9.34 8.46 -6.40
N ARG A 71 8.22 8.31 -5.74
CA ARG A 71 7.71 7.01 -5.25
C ARG A 71 6.23 6.89 -5.52
N VAL A 72 5.82 5.67 -5.89
CA VAL A 72 4.41 5.31 -6.02
C VAL A 72 4.18 4.05 -5.20
N VAL A 73 3.20 4.10 -4.32
CA VAL A 73 2.68 2.94 -3.59
C VAL A 73 1.39 2.53 -4.26
N TYR A 74 1.41 1.39 -4.94
CA TYR A 74 0.26 0.86 -5.67
C TYR A 74 -0.34 -0.30 -4.86
N ILE A 75 -1.58 -0.15 -4.43
CA ILE A 75 -2.37 -1.19 -3.77
C ILE A 75 -3.33 -1.75 -4.82
N SER A 76 -3.49 -3.05 -4.91
CA SER A 76 -4.35 -3.68 -5.92
C SER A 76 -4.97 -4.98 -5.43
N CYS A 77 -6.26 -5.12 -5.66
CA CYS A 77 -6.99 -6.37 -5.45
C CYS A 77 -6.98 -7.29 -6.69
N ASN A 78 -6.29 -6.90 -7.79
CA ASN A 78 -6.19 -7.69 -9.02
C ASN A 78 -4.74 -7.72 -9.55
N PRO A 79 -4.01 -8.82 -9.35
CA PRO A 79 -2.61 -8.93 -9.76
C PRO A 79 -2.38 -8.84 -11.28
N GLU A 80 -3.37 -9.20 -12.11
CA GLU A 80 -3.22 -9.14 -13.58
C GLU A 80 -3.18 -7.69 -14.07
N THR A 81 -4.15 -6.87 -13.62
CA THR A 81 -4.18 -5.44 -13.98
C THR A 81 -3.02 -4.68 -13.34
N LEU A 82 -2.61 -5.06 -12.12
CA LEU A 82 -1.40 -4.54 -11.49
C LEU A 82 -0.16 -4.79 -12.34
N ALA A 83 0.05 -6.01 -12.83
CA ALA A 83 1.21 -6.34 -13.66
C ALA A 83 1.23 -5.52 -14.96
N ARG A 84 0.06 -5.31 -15.59
CA ARG A 84 -0.10 -4.43 -16.75
C ARG A 84 0.32 -3.00 -16.43
N ASP A 85 -0.16 -2.45 -15.34
CA ASP A 85 0.08 -1.06 -14.95
C ASP A 85 1.52 -0.82 -14.52
N VAL A 86 2.11 -1.76 -13.78
CA VAL A 86 3.56 -1.73 -13.43
C VAL A 86 4.43 -1.71 -14.69
N LYS A 87 4.04 -2.45 -15.73
CA LYS A 87 4.74 -2.39 -17.04
C LYS A 87 4.64 -1.00 -17.68
N VAL A 88 3.49 -0.31 -17.54
CA VAL A 88 3.33 1.07 -18.02
C VAL A 88 4.19 2.04 -17.22
N PHE A 89 4.20 1.92 -15.88
CA PHE A 89 5.11 2.68 -15.02
C PHE A 89 6.57 2.46 -15.38
N GLY A 90 6.96 1.23 -15.73
CA GLY A 90 8.31 0.89 -16.20
C GLY A 90 8.72 1.71 -17.43
N LYS A 91 7.80 1.90 -18.40
CA LYS A 91 8.04 2.75 -19.59
C LYS A 91 8.20 4.23 -19.24
N LYS A 92 7.71 4.67 -18.07
CA LYS A 92 7.85 6.05 -17.56
C LYS A 92 9.06 6.20 -16.61
N GLY A 93 9.93 5.20 -16.55
CA GLY A 93 11.17 5.22 -15.78
C GLY A 93 11.07 4.78 -14.33
N TYR A 94 9.94 4.19 -13.92
CA TYR A 94 9.80 3.61 -12.59
C TYR A 94 10.34 2.18 -12.56
N LYS A 95 10.91 1.79 -11.40
CA LYS A 95 11.33 0.42 -11.10
C LYS A 95 10.56 -0.08 -9.89
N ALA A 96 10.06 -1.30 -9.94
CA ALA A 96 9.50 -1.96 -8.77
C ALA A 96 10.63 -2.32 -7.79
N LEU A 97 10.53 -1.85 -6.56
CA LEU A 97 11.49 -2.12 -5.49
C LEU A 97 11.10 -3.35 -4.68
N GLY A 98 9.81 -3.63 -4.60
CA GLY A 98 9.24 -4.76 -3.91
C GLY A 98 7.76 -4.90 -4.20
N ALA A 99 7.25 -6.11 -4.00
CA ALA A 99 5.84 -6.45 -4.06
C ALA A 99 5.50 -7.37 -2.88
N TRP A 100 4.39 -7.09 -2.20
CA TRP A 100 3.93 -7.85 -1.04
C TRP A 100 2.47 -8.23 -1.25
N ALA A 101 2.17 -9.51 -1.15
CA ALA A 101 0.82 -10.03 -1.23
C ALA A 101 0.23 -10.21 0.17
N PHE A 102 -1.04 -9.81 0.33
CA PHE A 102 -1.79 -9.90 1.57
C PHE A 102 -3.07 -10.67 1.33
N ASP A 103 -3.25 -11.77 2.04
CA ASP A 103 -4.49 -12.53 2.01
C ASP A 103 -5.55 -11.87 2.89
N MET A 104 -6.24 -10.87 2.33
CA MET A 104 -7.32 -10.14 2.99
C MET A 104 -8.68 -10.86 2.84
N PHE A 105 -8.77 -11.81 1.91
CA PHE A 105 -9.99 -12.53 1.57
C PHE A 105 -9.74 -14.04 1.62
N PRO A 106 -9.50 -14.61 2.83
CA PRO A 106 -9.17 -16.03 2.97
C PRO A 106 -10.28 -16.92 2.37
N PHE A 107 -9.87 -18.03 1.76
CA PHE A 107 -10.75 -18.97 1.04
C PHE A 107 -11.31 -18.46 -0.30
N THR A 108 -10.84 -17.34 -0.81
CA THR A 108 -11.16 -16.86 -2.16
C THR A 108 -9.90 -16.80 -3.02
N GLY A 109 -10.07 -16.66 -4.35
CA GLY A 109 -8.95 -16.44 -5.27
C GLY A 109 -8.42 -14.98 -5.27
N ASN A 110 -8.87 -14.14 -4.35
CA ASN A 110 -8.50 -12.73 -4.30
C ASN A 110 -7.37 -12.51 -3.29
N CYS A 111 -6.40 -11.67 -3.66
CA CYS A 111 -5.41 -11.17 -2.74
C CYS A 111 -5.17 -9.68 -2.97
N GLU A 112 -4.85 -8.94 -1.91
CA GLU A 112 -4.34 -7.59 -2.02
C GLU A 112 -2.84 -7.63 -2.27
N THR A 113 -2.36 -6.83 -3.21
CA THR A 113 -0.93 -6.72 -3.51
C THR A 113 -0.50 -5.28 -3.42
N VAL A 114 0.54 -5.02 -2.64
CA VAL A 114 1.16 -3.69 -2.54
C VAL A 114 2.47 -3.71 -3.29
N VAL A 115 2.65 -2.78 -4.22
CA VAL A 115 3.91 -2.59 -4.95
C VAL A 115 4.48 -1.22 -4.66
N LEU A 116 5.75 -1.17 -4.30
CA LEU A 116 6.51 0.08 -4.20
C LEU A 116 7.29 0.30 -5.49
N LEU A 117 6.98 1.40 -6.17
CA LEU A 117 7.67 1.86 -7.37
C LEU A 117 8.54 3.08 -7.04
N SER A 118 9.71 3.18 -7.65
CA SER A 118 10.61 4.33 -7.51
C SER A 118 11.11 4.81 -8.87
N LYS A 119 11.26 6.14 -9.01
CA LYS A 119 11.82 6.80 -10.19
C LYS A 119 13.09 7.57 -9.78
N GLY A 120 14.16 7.40 -10.54
CA GLY A 120 15.47 8.01 -10.26
C GLY A 120 16.44 7.10 -9.50
N GLU A 121 17.56 7.65 -9.07
CA GLU A 121 18.54 6.92 -8.26
C GLU A 121 17.94 6.56 -6.90
N ILE A 122 18.11 5.30 -6.54
CA ILE A 122 17.66 4.78 -5.27
C ILE A 122 18.78 5.02 -4.27
N ASP A 123 18.69 6.10 -3.52
CA ASP A 123 19.47 6.25 -2.29
C ASP A 123 18.83 5.32 -1.24
N SER A 124 19.02 4.02 -1.44
CA SER A 124 18.48 2.99 -0.58
C SER A 124 19.61 2.24 0.10
N GLN A 125 19.81 2.52 1.35
CA GLN A 125 20.14 1.43 2.26
C GLN A 125 18.98 0.43 2.12
N LYS A 126 19.23 -0.66 1.37
CA LYS A 126 18.30 -1.79 1.27
C LYS A 126 18.23 -2.40 2.66
N VAL A 127 17.20 -2.04 3.42
CA VAL A 127 16.78 -2.87 4.55
C VAL A 127 16.02 -4.04 3.93
N ARG A 128 16.74 -5.08 3.57
CA ARG A 128 16.16 -6.36 3.18
C ARG A 128 15.71 -7.03 4.48
N VAL A 129 14.45 -6.93 4.78
CA VAL A 129 13.85 -7.70 5.87
C VAL A 129 13.38 -9.02 5.25
N GLU A 130 14.24 -10.01 5.26
CA GLU A 130 13.85 -11.40 4.97
C GLU A 130 13.26 -11.98 6.26
N PHE A 131 11.96 -12.23 6.23
CA PHE A 131 11.32 -13.08 7.23
C PHE A 131 11.30 -14.50 6.67
N SER A 132 12.29 -15.30 7.02
CA SER A 132 12.17 -16.75 6.93
C SER A 132 11.39 -17.23 8.16
N LEU A 133 10.31 -17.97 7.93
CA LEU A 133 9.60 -18.67 9.02
C LEU A 133 10.49 -19.74 9.66
N GLU A 134 11.53 -20.17 8.96
CA GLU A 134 12.52 -21.14 9.43
C GLU A 134 13.52 -20.54 10.43
N ASP A 135 13.76 -19.22 10.37
CA ASP A 135 14.61 -18.51 11.32
C ASP A 135 13.87 -18.05 12.60
N MET A 136 12.56 -18.26 12.66
CA MET A 136 11.79 -18.04 13.87
C MET A 136 11.97 -19.25 14.77
N ASP A 137 12.85 -19.12 15.77
CA ASP A 137 12.90 -20.08 16.88
C ASP A 137 11.53 -20.11 17.57
N MET A 138 10.73 -21.06 17.14
CA MET A 138 9.38 -21.32 17.68
C MET A 138 9.43 -22.16 18.97
N SER A 139 10.61 -22.51 19.45
CA SER A 139 10.78 -23.34 20.67
C SER A 139 10.23 -22.69 21.95
N GLY A 140 10.02 -21.36 21.93
CA GLY A 140 9.41 -20.61 23.02
C GLY A 140 7.87 -20.52 22.98
N PHE A 141 7.23 -21.01 21.92
CA PHE A 141 5.77 -21.00 21.82
C PHE A 141 5.19 -22.38 22.05
N GLN A 142 4.62 -22.58 23.24
CA GLN A 142 3.79 -23.77 23.48
C GLN A 142 2.54 -23.71 22.58
N LYS A 143 2.07 -24.89 22.13
CA LYS A 143 0.79 -25.03 21.43
C LYS A 143 -0.30 -24.31 22.22
N GLY A 144 -0.76 -23.15 21.74
CA GLY A 144 -1.80 -22.37 22.45
C GLY A 144 -1.39 -20.96 22.89
N ALA A 145 -0.23 -20.42 22.47
CA ALA A 145 0.15 -19.05 22.82
C ALA A 145 -0.97 -18.03 22.54
N THR A 146 -1.22 -17.18 23.51
CA THR A 146 -2.27 -16.14 23.43
C THR A 146 -1.86 -15.00 22.49
N TYR A 147 -2.84 -14.23 21.99
CA TYR A 147 -2.56 -13.05 21.19
C TYR A 147 -1.68 -12.02 21.92
N GLY A 148 -1.82 -11.92 23.24
CA GLY A 148 -1.01 -11.02 24.08
C GLY A 148 0.45 -11.43 24.11
N GLU A 149 0.73 -12.71 24.31
CA GLU A 149 2.08 -13.27 24.32
C GLU A 149 2.78 -13.11 22.96
N ILE A 150 2.08 -13.39 21.87
CA ILE A 150 2.61 -13.20 20.52
C ILE A 150 2.94 -11.73 20.25
N LYS A 151 2.05 -10.80 20.64
CA LYS A 151 2.31 -9.35 20.51
C LYS A 151 3.52 -8.90 21.30
N ALA A 152 3.63 -9.38 22.57
CA ALA A 152 4.74 -9.05 23.45
C ALA A 152 6.07 -9.57 22.88
N TYR A 153 6.08 -10.80 22.37
CA TYR A 153 7.25 -11.41 21.75
C TYR A 153 7.71 -10.63 20.51
N VAL A 154 6.79 -10.34 19.58
CA VAL A 154 7.11 -9.59 18.35
C VAL A 154 7.62 -8.20 18.68
N LEU A 155 6.99 -7.52 19.63
CA LEU A 155 7.44 -6.20 20.08
C LEU A 155 8.85 -6.26 20.69
N LYS A 156 9.11 -7.25 21.56
CA LYS A 156 10.41 -7.42 22.26
C LYS A 156 11.52 -7.79 21.28
N LYS A 157 11.25 -8.71 20.33
CA LYS A 157 12.28 -9.26 19.44
C LYS A 157 12.54 -8.37 18.21
N PHE A 158 11.48 -7.71 17.67
CA PHE A 158 11.56 -6.99 16.40
C PHE A 158 11.21 -5.50 16.50
N GLY A 159 10.79 -5.01 17.68
CA GLY A 159 10.35 -3.62 17.85
C GLY A 159 9.02 -3.29 17.16
N LEU A 160 8.30 -4.29 16.64
CA LEU A 160 7.08 -4.11 15.84
C LEU A 160 5.82 -4.32 16.66
N LYS A 161 4.86 -3.40 16.53
CA LYS A 161 3.50 -3.55 17.07
C LYS A 161 2.63 -4.26 16.04
N VAL A 162 2.11 -5.44 16.37
CA VAL A 162 1.22 -6.23 15.50
C VAL A 162 -0.21 -6.24 16.02
N SER A 163 -1.18 -6.21 15.11
CA SER A 163 -2.59 -6.29 15.45
C SER A 163 -3.03 -7.73 15.71
N SER A 164 -4.12 -7.92 16.49
CA SER A 164 -4.71 -9.24 16.72
C SER A 164 -5.19 -9.89 15.42
N LEU A 165 -5.59 -9.08 14.43
CA LEU A 165 -6.04 -9.55 13.12
C LEU A 165 -4.91 -10.29 12.38
N TYR A 166 -3.72 -9.71 12.32
CA TYR A 166 -2.56 -10.37 11.70
C TYR A 166 -2.20 -11.68 12.37
N ILE A 167 -2.22 -11.71 13.70
CA ILE A 167 -1.94 -12.94 14.46
C ILE A 167 -2.99 -14.02 14.18
N SER A 168 -4.27 -13.65 14.04
CA SER A 168 -5.33 -14.61 13.72
C SER A 168 -5.18 -15.22 12.33
N GLN A 169 -4.68 -14.46 11.37
CA GLN A 169 -4.41 -14.94 10.01
C GLN A 169 -3.26 -15.94 9.96
N VAL A 170 -2.19 -15.69 10.72
CA VAL A 170 -1.05 -16.64 10.83
C VAL A 170 -1.47 -17.92 11.54
N LYS A 171 -2.18 -17.83 12.68
CA LYS A 171 -2.65 -19.01 13.43
C LYS A 171 -3.59 -19.94 12.66
N ARG A 172 -4.27 -19.45 11.61
CA ARG A 172 -5.13 -20.30 10.76
C ARG A 172 -4.36 -21.07 9.70
N LYS A 173 -3.10 -20.69 9.42
CA LYS A 173 -2.25 -21.35 8.43
C LYS A 173 -1.29 -22.39 9.04
N CYS A 174 -1.14 -22.38 10.35
CA CYS A 174 -0.39 -23.36 11.14
C CYS A 174 -1.35 -24.29 11.92
#